data_f7589885396e9c9686a0ae87ea28dfe2
#
_entry.id   f7589885396e9c9686a0ae87ea28dfe2
#
_cell.length_a   1.000
_cell.length_b   1.000
_cell.length_c   1.000
_cell.angle_alpha   90.00
_cell.angle_beta   90.00
_cell.angle_gamma   90.00
#
_symmetry.space_group_name_H-M   'P 1'
#
loop_
_entity.id
_entity.type
_entity.pdbx_description
1 polymer ?
#
loop_
_entity_poly.entity_id
_entity_poly.type
_entity_poly.pdbx_seq_one_letter_code
_entity_poly.pdbx_strand_id
1 'polypeptide(L)'
;MFKVGIIFLLTYSYTAALIINGYVDMHFGNLAHAYQDYGVAYCFTSSIKDRGIGKSKEYSQEYRDNLKLDLDETSIEVSEKTPNIIFVQLESFFDPKLVKGVEFSYNPTPNFDRLREEYSSGYLSVPCFGAGTANTEFEVQTGVNLDDFGPGEYPYRTVMQSKTCESAAYDLKKIGYSTHAIHNNDATFYDRYKVFSHLGYDTFTPIEYMSSDYQKTPLGWAKDKMLVPEIRKTLDSTENMDYIFTISVQGHGDYPAVMPEGYIPSVKVSGFFAEDEQTQFEYYVNQIHEMDSFIGELVNMLERRREETVLVMYGDHLPTFSFTNDTMENADIYQTEYFIWSNFDMEKIDMNLQAYQLSAAVFERLGISEGYIMKFHQTKHKDEDYLKKLKILEYDILYGDKQIYNGEVPYVATDLKMGIEDITIDQVYNYKDYICISGNNFNDFSKVLINDKEVDCEIISGNLIKVPKKNVVSKDEVSVVQSGEDKIELGRTTYKVE
;
A
#
# COMPACT_ATOMS: atom_id res chain seq x y z
N MET A 1 26.98 35.57 17.83
CA MET A 1 27.16 34.70 16.63
C MET A 1 28.30 33.68 16.84
N PHE A 2 29.53 34.06 17.20
CA PHE A 2 30.67 33.12 17.31
C PHE A 2 30.45 31.95 18.32
N LYS A 3 29.88 32.20 19.48
CA LYS A 3 29.57 31.15 20.48
C LYS A 3 28.47 30.18 20.02
N VAL A 4 27.48 30.65 19.28
CA VAL A 4 26.42 29.82 18.73
C VAL A 4 26.97 28.90 17.62
N GLY A 5 27.88 29.41 16.79
CA GLY A 5 28.56 28.62 15.76
C GLY A 5 29.46 27.50 16.36
N ILE A 6 30.14 27.77 17.48
CA ILE A 6 30.96 26.75 18.16
C ILE A 6 30.08 25.67 18.80
N ILE A 7 28.95 26.04 19.41
CA ILE A 7 28.01 25.07 19.99
C ILE A 7 27.43 24.20 18.87
N PHE A 8 27.07 24.80 17.76
CA PHE A 8 26.54 24.05 16.59
C PHE A 8 27.56 23.05 16.00
N LEU A 9 28.83 23.47 15.86
CA LEU A 9 29.92 22.60 15.42
C LEU A 9 30.21 21.48 16.41
N LEU A 10 30.17 21.73 17.70
CA LEU A 10 30.40 20.71 18.73
C LEU A 10 29.25 19.71 18.79
N THR A 11 27.99 20.16 18.73
CA THR A 11 26.84 19.27 18.66
C THR A 11 26.85 18.44 17.39
N TYR A 12 27.15 19.03 16.24
CA TYR A 12 27.27 18.31 14.98
C TYR A 12 28.34 17.21 15.01
N SER A 13 29.54 17.56 15.50
CA SER A 13 30.65 16.60 15.62
C SER A 13 30.35 15.49 16.63
N TYR A 14 29.66 15.82 17.73
CA TYR A 14 29.22 14.84 18.72
C TYR A 14 28.17 13.89 18.15
N THR A 15 27.14 14.41 17.48
CA THR A 15 26.12 13.59 16.83
C THR A 15 26.72 12.68 15.75
N ALA A 16 27.63 13.20 14.91
CA ALA A 16 28.33 12.39 13.92
C ALA A 16 29.15 11.24 14.58
N ALA A 17 29.81 11.52 15.72
CA ALA A 17 30.53 10.48 16.47
C ALA A 17 29.57 9.44 17.06
N LEU A 18 28.40 9.81 17.52
CA LEU A 18 27.37 8.87 18.02
C LEU A 18 26.84 7.96 16.89
N ILE A 19 26.60 8.50 15.70
CA ILE A 19 26.18 7.73 14.51
C ILE A 19 27.28 6.74 14.10
N ILE A 20 28.54 7.22 13.97
CA ILE A 20 29.68 6.39 13.54
C ILE A 20 29.92 5.23 14.51
N ASN A 21 29.68 5.42 15.80
CA ASN A 21 29.86 4.38 16.83
C ASN A 21 28.57 3.56 17.08
N GLY A 22 27.50 3.74 16.31
CA GLY A 22 26.27 2.96 16.42
C GLY A 22 25.41 3.25 17.65
N TYR A 23 25.63 4.38 18.33
CA TYR A 23 24.77 4.80 19.46
C TYR A 23 23.48 5.48 19.03
N VAL A 24 23.42 5.98 17.81
CA VAL A 24 22.24 6.62 17.21
C VAL A 24 22.15 6.14 15.78
N ASP A 25 20.99 5.63 15.42
CA ASP A 25 20.69 5.15 14.07
C ASP A 25 20.21 6.31 13.18
N MET A 26 20.48 6.21 11.89
CA MET A 26 19.91 7.05 10.85
C MET A 26 18.67 6.42 10.21
N HIS A 27 18.44 5.13 10.43
CA HIS A 27 17.22 4.44 9.99
C HIS A 27 16.16 4.47 11.08
N PHE A 28 15.02 5.05 10.78
CA PHE A 28 13.87 5.11 11.68
C PHE A 28 12.79 4.18 11.17
N GLY A 29 13.01 2.86 11.28
CA GLY A 29 12.06 1.85 10.87
C GLY A 29 10.71 1.94 11.60
N ASN A 30 10.71 2.53 12.81
CA ASN A 30 9.51 3.03 13.50
C ASN A 30 9.78 4.43 14.04
N LEU A 31 9.03 5.41 13.53
CA LEU A 31 9.24 6.81 13.88
C LEU A 31 8.97 7.10 15.36
N ALA A 32 7.93 6.47 15.95
CA ALA A 32 7.61 6.68 17.37
C ALA A 32 8.71 6.15 18.28
N HIS A 33 9.25 4.96 18.00
CA HIS A 33 10.38 4.39 18.73
C HIS A 33 11.63 5.25 18.56
N ALA A 34 11.93 5.72 17.35
CA ALA A 34 13.08 6.61 17.13
C ALA A 34 12.98 7.90 17.97
N TYR A 35 11.78 8.49 18.08
CA TYR A 35 11.59 9.67 18.94
C TYR A 35 11.72 9.36 20.43
N GLN A 36 11.36 8.16 20.88
CA GLN A 36 11.56 7.70 22.26
C GLN A 36 13.03 7.45 22.56
N ASP A 37 13.76 6.79 21.66
CA ASP A 37 15.15 6.37 21.86
C ASP A 37 16.14 7.50 21.66
N TYR A 38 15.95 8.32 20.64
CA TYR A 38 16.90 9.36 20.22
C TYR A 38 16.46 10.79 20.57
N GLY A 39 15.21 10.97 20.94
CA GLY A 39 14.60 12.24 21.35
C GLY A 39 14.24 13.18 20.18
N VAL A 40 13.29 14.08 20.48
CA VAL A 40 12.68 15.00 19.51
C VAL A 40 13.70 15.85 18.76
N ALA A 41 14.72 16.37 19.46
CA ALA A 41 15.69 17.29 18.87
C ALA A 41 16.51 16.63 17.75
N TYR A 42 16.94 15.39 17.94
CA TYR A 42 17.69 14.64 16.96
C TYR A 42 16.79 14.24 15.77
N CYS A 43 15.70 13.54 16.03
CA CYS A 43 14.82 13.02 15.00
C CYS A 43 14.26 14.14 14.11
N PHE A 44 13.77 15.24 14.71
CA PHE A 44 13.26 16.39 13.97
C PHE A 44 14.34 17.08 13.13
N THR A 45 15.55 17.23 13.65
CA THR A 45 16.66 17.88 12.92
C THR A 45 17.11 17.01 11.74
N SER A 46 17.21 15.70 11.94
CA SER A 46 17.59 14.73 10.89
C SER A 46 16.55 14.69 9.78
N SER A 47 15.26 14.60 10.12
CA SER A 47 14.18 14.55 9.12
C SER A 47 14.05 15.82 8.26
N ILE A 48 14.52 16.97 8.73
CA ILE A 48 14.55 18.21 7.93
C ILE A 48 15.81 18.31 7.07
N LYS A 49 16.96 17.95 7.65
CA LYS A 49 18.26 18.18 7.01
C LYS A 49 18.57 17.18 5.91
N ASP A 50 18.20 15.93 6.14
CA ASP A 50 18.60 14.80 5.28
C ASP A 50 17.40 14.29 4.47
N ARG A 51 16.51 15.18 4.02
CA ARG A 51 15.29 14.84 3.28
C ARG A 51 15.60 14.42 1.85
N GLY A 52 14.88 13.39 1.39
CA GLY A 52 15.04 12.80 0.05
C GLY A 52 16.33 12.00 -0.09
N ILE A 53 16.62 11.58 -1.31
CA ILE A 53 17.82 10.81 -1.63
C ILE A 53 19.01 11.74 -1.79
N GLY A 54 20.07 11.48 -1.03
CA GLY A 54 21.30 12.26 -1.11
C GLY A 54 22.09 12.00 -2.40
N LYS A 55 22.59 13.09 -3.04
CA LYS A 55 23.42 12.97 -4.25
C LYS A 55 24.72 12.21 -3.97
N SER A 56 24.94 11.09 -4.65
CA SER A 56 26.19 10.35 -4.62
C SER A 56 27.34 11.18 -5.20
N LYS A 57 28.55 11.03 -4.64
CA LYS A 57 29.77 11.66 -5.17
C LYS A 57 30.12 11.16 -6.57
N GLU A 58 29.66 9.96 -6.93
CA GLU A 58 29.89 9.33 -8.22
C GLU A 58 28.82 9.64 -9.26
N TYR A 59 27.80 10.41 -8.89
CA TYR A 59 26.77 10.87 -9.80
C TYR A 59 27.39 11.83 -10.83
N SER A 60 27.85 11.28 -11.96
CA SER A 60 28.43 11.99 -13.09
C SER A 60 27.67 11.65 -14.37
N GLN A 61 27.79 12.47 -15.40
CA GLN A 61 27.15 12.19 -16.68
C GLN A 61 27.66 10.88 -17.27
N GLU A 62 28.98 10.70 -17.34
CA GLU A 62 29.60 9.48 -17.85
C GLU A 62 29.10 8.21 -17.15
N TYR A 63 28.95 8.26 -15.82
CA TYR A 63 28.46 7.11 -15.08
C TYR A 63 27.00 6.76 -15.43
N ARG A 64 26.12 7.78 -15.54
CA ARG A 64 24.72 7.59 -15.90
C ARG A 64 24.55 7.09 -17.34
N ASP A 65 25.31 7.67 -18.28
CA ASP A 65 25.29 7.27 -19.69
C ASP A 65 25.72 5.79 -19.84
N ASN A 66 26.75 5.35 -19.11
CA ASN A 66 27.19 3.96 -19.08
C ASN A 66 26.14 3.03 -18.44
N LEU A 67 25.51 3.43 -17.32
CA LEU A 67 24.47 2.64 -16.69
C LEU A 67 23.26 2.50 -17.61
N LYS A 68 22.84 3.59 -18.25
CA LYS A 68 21.74 3.57 -19.21
C LYS A 68 22.04 2.65 -20.39
N LEU A 69 23.22 2.77 -21.01
CA LEU A 69 23.64 1.93 -22.12
C LEU A 69 23.62 0.44 -21.73
N ASP A 70 24.14 0.11 -20.55
CA ASP A 70 24.16 -1.27 -20.03
C ASP A 70 22.74 -1.83 -19.85
N LEU A 71 21.80 -1.02 -19.33
CA LEU A 71 20.39 -1.42 -19.20
C LEU A 71 19.68 -1.51 -20.56
N ASP A 72 19.97 -0.61 -21.50
CA ASP A 72 19.36 -0.63 -22.84
C ASP A 72 19.83 -1.84 -23.67
N GLU A 73 21.09 -2.25 -23.53
CA GLU A 73 21.68 -3.40 -24.23
C GLU A 73 21.28 -4.75 -23.61
N THR A 74 20.84 -4.77 -22.35
CA THR A 74 20.45 -6.02 -21.68
C THR A 74 19.06 -6.45 -22.18
N SER A 75 18.98 -7.67 -22.75
CA SER A 75 17.72 -8.30 -23.15
C SER A 75 17.22 -9.26 -22.08
N ILE A 76 15.93 -9.24 -21.82
CA ILE A 76 15.22 -10.23 -21.01
C ILE A 76 14.37 -11.06 -21.97
N GLU A 77 14.27 -12.35 -21.71
CA GLU A 77 13.43 -13.25 -22.51
C GLU A 77 11.97 -12.84 -22.32
N VAL A 78 11.33 -12.43 -23.40
CA VAL A 78 9.94 -11.96 -23.38
C VAL A 78 9.01 -13.17 -23.40
N SER A 79 8.12 -13.28 -22.42
CA SER A 79 7.04 -14.27 -22.42
C SER A 79 5.92 -13.86 -23.38
N GLU A 80 5.29 -14.87 -24.03
CA GLU A 80 4.06 -14.64 -24.77
C GLU A 80 2.82 -14.54 -23.86
N LYS A 81 2.98 -14.85 -22.56
CA LYS A 81 1.90 -14.84 -21.59
C LYS A 81 1.73 -13.45 -20.97
N THR A 82 0.50 -12.99 -20.96
CA THR A 82 0.09 -11.69 -20.38
C THR A 82 -1.06 -11.93 -19.40
N PRO A 83 -0.80 -12.54 -18.22
CA PRO A 83 -1.85 -12.80 -17.23
C PRO A 83 -2.31 -11.51 -16.55
N ASN A 84 -3.49 -11.53 -15.91
CA ASN A 84 -3.80 -10.55 -14.89
C ASN A 84 -2.78 -10.64 -13.74
N ILE A 85 -2.37 -9.50 -13.20
CA ILE A 85 -1.38 -9.42 -12.13
C ILE A 85 -2.02 -8.72 -10.93
N ILE A 86 -2.14 -9.44 -9.81
CA ILE A 86 -2.78 -8.93 -8.60
C ILE A 86 -1.76 -8.95 -7.46
N PHE A 87 -1.50 -7.79 -6.88
CA PHE A 87 -0.75 -7.65 -5.64
C PHE A 87 -1.72 -7.35 -4.51
N VAL A 88 -1.56 -8.04 -3.38
CA VAL A 88 -2.32 -7.78 -2.16
C VAL A 88 -1.34 -7.58 -1.01
N GLN A 89 -1.23 -6.35 -0.55
CA GLN A 89 -0.51 -6.00 0.65
C GLN A 89 -1.41 -6.21 1.86
N LEU A 90 -0.99 -7.09 2.76
CA LEU A 90 -1.73 -7.48 3.97
C LEU A 90 -1.25 -6.65 5.17
N GLU A 91 -2.14 -5.86 5.73
CA GLU A 91 -1.87 -4.98 6.87
C GLU A 91 -1.40 -5.77 8.09
N SER A 92 -0.21 -5.44 8.60
CA SER A 92 0.41 -6.03 9.78
C SER A 92 0.49 -7.57 9.77
N PHE A 93 0.52 -8.20 8.58
CA PHE A 93 0.45 -9.64 8.44
C PHE A 93 1.83 -10.29 8.46
N PHE A 94 2.01 -11.26 9.35
CA PHE A 94 3.12 -12.20 9.34
C PHE A 94 2.65 -13.54 9.93
N ASP A 95 3.43 -14.61 9.79
CA ASP A 95 3.13 -15.89 10.41
C ASP A 95 3.35 -15.83 11.94
N PRO A 96 2.30 -15.83 12.77
CA PRO A 96 2.44 -15.73 14.22
C PRO A 96 3.27 -16.86 14.85
N LYS A 97 3.44 -17.99 14.15
CA LYS A 97 4.26 -19.13 14.59
C LYS A 97 5.76 -18.80 14.60
N LEU A 98 6.17 -17.68 14.00
CA LEU A 98 7.54 -17.17 14.12
C LEU A 98 7.85 -16.57 15.50
N VAL A 99 6.85 -16.33 16.34
CA VAL A 99 7.07 -15.85 17.72
C VAL A 99 7.47 -17.00 18.61
N LYS A 100 8.68 -16.95 19.18
CA LYS A 100 9.22 -18.02 20.03
C LYS A 100 8.38 -18.29 21.26
N GLY A 101 8.18 -19.56 21.57
CA GLY A 101 7.53 -20.02 22.80
C GLY A 101 6.00 -19.87 22.84
N VAL A 102 5.38 -19.43 21.75
CA VAL A 102 3.93 -19.28 21.66
C VAL A 102 3.28 -20.58 21.20
N GLU A 103 2.17 -20.95 21.85
CA GLU A 103 1.36 -22.11 21.50
C GLU A 103 -0.03 -21.65 21.04
N PHE A 104 -0.55 -22.29 19.99
CA PHE A 104 -1.85 -22.02 19.39
C PHE A 104 -2.76 -23.25 19.52
N SER A 105 -4.06 -23.04 19.82
CA SER A 105 -5.03 -24.15 19.90
C SER A 105 -5.21 -24.88 18.57
N TYR A 106 -4.98 -24.20 17.44
CA TYR A 106 -4.82 -24.75 16.10
C TYR A 106 -4.09 -23.73 15.19
N ASN A 107 -3.72 -24.17 14.00
CA ASN A 107 -2.95 -23.33 13.05
C ASN A 107 -3.69 -22.01 12.73
N PRO A 108 -3.11 -20.82 13.00
CA PRO A 108 -3.74 -19.56 12.70
C PRO A 108 -3.79 -19.22 11.20
N THR A 109 -2.88 -19.78 10.37
CA THR A 109 -2.68 -19.40 8.97
C THR A 109 -2.65 -20.60 7.99
N PRO A 110 -3.66 -21.50 8.00
CA PRO A 110 -3.60 -22.75 7.23
C PRO A 110 -3.60 -22.54 5.71
N ASN A 111 -4.29 -21.52 5.18
CA ASN A 111 -4.30 -21.24 3.74
C ASN A 111 -2.97 -20.65 3.29
N PHE A 112 -2.44 -19.69 4.04
CA PHE A 112 -1.16 -19.05 3.77
C PHE A 112 -0.01 -20.07 3.81
N ASP A 113 0.00 -20.96 4.80
CA ASP A 113 0.99 -22.03 4.90
C ASP A 113 0.96 -22.96 3.68
N ARG A 114 -0.22 -23.43 3.29
CA ARG A 114 -0.41 -24.28 2.13
C ARG A 114 0.09 -23.59 0.84
N LEU A 115 -0.25 -22.32 0.66
CA LEU A 115 0.16 -21.57 -0.52
C LEU A 115 1.67 -21.33 -0.57
N ARG A 116 2.33 -21.09 0.56
CA ARG A 116 3.79 -21.01 0.65
C ARG A 116 4.47 -22.37 0.39
N GLU A 117 3.84 -23.46 0.80
CA GLU A 117 4.38 -24.80 0.52
C GLU A 117 4.23 -25.19 -0.95
N GLU A 118 3.10 -24.89 -1.57
CA GLU A 118 2.79 -25.30 -2.94
C GLU A 118 3.36 -24.36 -4.02
N TYR A 119 3.50 -23.06 -3.74
CA TYR A 119 3.90 -22.02 -4.68
C TYR A 119 5.19 -21.33 -4.26
N SER A 120 5.71 -20.48 -5.15
CA SER A 120 6.92 -19.70 -4.86
C SER A 120 6.73 -18.78 -3.68
N SER A 121 7.68 -18.78 -2.76
CA SER A 121 7.58 -18.04 -1.51
C SER A 121 8.95 -17.69 -0.92
N GLY A 122 8.95 -16.90 0.13
CA GLY A 122 10.13 -16.56 0.91
C GLY A 122 9.86 -15.52 1.97
N TYR A 123 10.91 -15.07 2.62
CA TYR A 123 10.86 -13.87 3.46
C TYR A 123 10.94 -12.61 2.61
N LEU A 124 10.19 -11.59 3.02
CA LEU A 124 10.21 -10.25 2.46
C LEU A 124 10.78 -9.29 3.51
N SER A 125 11.96 -8.74 3.26
CA SER A 125 12.49 -7.67 4.13
C SER A 125 11.79 -6.36 3.78
N VAL A 126 11.22 -5.72 4.80
CA VAL A 126 10.37 -4.52 4.69
C VAL A 126 11.00 -3.34 5.40
N PRO A 127 10.77 -2.08 4.95
CA PRO A 127 11.47 -0.91 5.46
C PRO A 127 11.02 -0.45 6.85
N CYS A 128 9.96 -1.04 7.40
CA CYS A 128 9.36 -0.55 8.64
C CYS A 128 8.86 -1.69 9.55
N PHE A 129 8.66 -1.33 10.82
CA PHE A 129 8.16 -2.19 11.88
C PHE A 129 7.07 -1.47 12.67
N GLY A 130 5.95 -2.14 12.91
CA GLY A 130 4.86 -1.67 13.77
C GLY A 130 4.03 -0.51 13.20
N ALA A 131 4.44 0.09 12.10
CA ALA A 131 3.72 1.12 11.35
C ALA A 131 4.48 1.43 10.07
N GLY A 132 3.83 2.06 9.09
CA GLY A 132 4.50 2.51 7.88
C GLY A 132 4.06 1.81 6.60
N THR A 133 2.83 1.32 6.55
CA THR A 133 2.20 0.65 5.41
C THR A 133 2.54 1.28 4.06
N ALA A 134 2.45 2.63 3.96
CA ALA A 134 2.76 3.37 2.74
C ALA A 134 4.25 3.29 2.31
N ASN A 135 5.16 2.97 3.22
CA ASN A 135 6.58 2.83 2.93
C ASN A 135 6.84 1.51 2.20
N THR A 136 6.24 0.42 2.66
CA THR A 136 6.30 -0.88 1.96
C THR A 136 5.53 -0.81 0.63
N GLU A 137 4.38 -0.13 0.58
CA GLU A 137 3.67 0.15 -0.68
C GLU A 137 4.58 0.83 -1.70
N PHE A 138 5.31 1.88 -1.27
CA PHE A 138 6.20 2.64 -2.15
C PHE A 138 7.33 1.76 -2.70
N GLU A 139 8.01 1.00 -1.87
CA GLU A 139 9.08 0.10 -2.31
C GLU A 139 8.58 -0.94 -3.31
N VAL A 140 7.49 -1.64 -3.00
CA VAL A 140 6.95 -2.68 -3.88
C VAL A 140 6.50 -2.11 -5.23
N GLN A 141 5.84 -0.95 -5.23
CA GLN A 141 5.31 -0.37 -6.45
C GLN A 141 6.37 0.28 -7.34
N THR A 142 7.42 0.86 -6.76
CA THR A 142 8.40 1.67 -7.51
C THR A 142 9.75 0.98 -7.68
N GLY A 143 10.08 -0.02 -6.87
CA GLY A 143 11.41 -0.60 -6.81
C GLY A 143 12.46 0.32 -6.14
N VAL A 144 12.06 1.44 -5.57
CA VAL A 144 12.98 2.41 -4.92
C VAL A 144 13.21 1.99 -3.48
N ASN A 145 14.48 1.94 -3.06
CA ASN A 145 14.88 1.58 -1.70
C ASN A 145 14.73 2.76 -0.73
N LEU A 146 13.93 2.60 0.29
CA LEU A 146 13.71 3.62 1.32
C LEU A 146 14.93 3.91 2.20
N ASP A 147 15.86 2.98 2.28
CA ASP A 147 17.12 3.20 3.00
C ASP A 147 17.95 4.35 2.41
N ASP A 148 17.69 4.72 1.17
CA ASP A 148 18.37 5.83 0.51
C ASP A 148 17.74 7.20 0.80
N PHE A 149 16.54 7.24 1.39
CA PHE A 149 15.87 8.47 1.82
C PHE A 149 16.33 8.96 3.19
N GLY A 150 15.88 10.15 3.53
CA GLY A 150 16.11 10.71 4.86
C GLY A 150 15.42 9.91 5.99
N PRO A 151 15.95 9.97 7.22
CA PRO A 151 15.45 9.21 8.36
C PRO A 151 13.95 9.44 8.61
N GLY A 152 13.15 8.37 8.62
CA GLY A 152 11.72 8.41 8.89
C GLY A 152 10.89 9.13 7.82
N GLU A 153 11.41 9.26 6.61
CA GLU A 153 10.69 9.88 5.50
C GLU A 153 9.58 8.96 4.98
N TYR A 154 8.45 9.57 4.65
CA TYR A 154 7.35 8.95 3.95
C TYR A 154 7.25 9.56 2.55
N PRO A 155 7.72 8.90 1.48
CA PRO A 155 7.64 9.43 0.12
C PRO A 155 6.25 9.87 -0.29
N TYR A 156 5.20 9.19 0.17
CA TYR A 156 3.80 9.57 -0.06
C TYR A 156 3.46 10.96 0.51
N ARG A 157 4.09 11.37 1.62
CA ARG A 157 3.91 12.68 2.25
C ARG A 157 4.90 13.74 1.74
N THR A 158 5.86 13.34 0.92
CA THR A 158 6.95 14.22 0.46
C THR A 158 7.02 14.28 -1.06
N VAL A 159 7.90 13.52 -1.69
CA VAL A 159 8.18 13.60 -3.12
C VAL A 159 6.96 13.26 -3.98
N MET A 160 6.16 12.28 -3.56
CA MET A 160 4.97 11.82 -4.30
C MET A 160 3.78 12.78 -4.22
N GLN A 161 3.86 13.84 -3.42
CA GLN A 161 2.82 14.88 -3.42
C GLN A 161 2.83 15.75 -4.68
N SER A 162 3.92 15.76 -5.44
CA SER A 162 4.10 16.68 -6.56
C SER A 162 4.87 16.13 -7.75
N LYS A 163 5.41 14.91 -7.65
CA LYS A 163 6.18 14.28 -8.73
C LYS A 163 5.62 12.92 -9.06
N THR A 164 5.69 12.56 -10.33
CA THR A 164 5.51 11.19 -10.79
C THR A 164 6.80 10.40 -10.60
N CYS A 165 6.68 9.09 -10.45
CA CYS A 165 7.79 8.16 -10.34
C CYS A 165 7.52 6.95 -11.23
N GLU A 166 8.55 6.35 -11.82
CA GLU A 166 8.45 5.02 -12.43
C GLU A 166 7.83 4.05 -11.42
N SER A 167 6.94 3.21 -11.90
CA SER A 167 6.22 2.26 -11.06
C SER A 167 5.75 1.06 -11.88
N ALA A 168 5.44 -0.03 -11.19
CA ALA A 168 4.83 -1.21 -11.80
C ALA A 168 3.58 -0.86 -12.64
N ALA A 169 2.75 0.09 -12.19
CA ALA A 169 1.57 0.51 -12.93
C ALA A 169 1.94 1.20 -14.25
N TYR A 170 2.88 2.15 -14.25
CA TYR A 170 3.32 2.78 -15.50
C TYR A 170 3.96 1.80 -16.47
N ASP A 171 4.76 0.87 -15.97
CA ASP A 171 5.46 -0.10 -16.79
C ASP A 171 4.48 -1.06 -17.48
N LEU A 172 3.50 -1.56 -16.72
CA LEU A 172 2.47 -2.43 -17.27
C LEU A 172 1.52 -1.70 -18.23
N LYS A 173 1.21 -0.42 -18.00
CA LYS A 173 0.44 0.38 -18.97
C LYS A 173 1.11 0.50 -20.32
N LYS A 174 2.44 0.60 -20.40
CA LYS A 174 3.16 0.63 -21.67
C LYS A 174 2.92 -0.60 -22.54
N ILE A 175 2.63 -1.73 -21.92
CA ILE A 175 2.35 -3.00 -22.62
C ILE A 175 0.84 -3.37 -22.62
N GLY A 176 -0.02 -2.40 -22.29
CA GLY A 176 -1.47 -2.48 -22.55
C GLY A 176 -2.33 -2.93 -21.37
N TYR A 177 -1.78 -3.01 -20.14
CA TYR A 177 -2.59 -3.28 -18.96
C TYR A 177 -3.46 -2.08 -18.56
N SER A 178 -4.65 -2.36 -18.05
CA SER A 178 -5.41 -1.43 -17.22
C SER A 178 -4.91 -1.51 -15.77
N THR A 179 -4.87 -0.37 -15.06
CA THR A 179 -4.20 -0.31 -13.75
C THR A 179 -5.12 0.21 -12.66
N HIS A 180 -5.26 -0.56 -11.60
CA HIS A 180 -6.26 -0.37 -10.57
C HIS A 180 -5.65 -0.45 -9.17
N ALA A 181 -6.01 0.49 -8.29
CA ALA A 181 -5.71 0.42 -6.87
C ALA A 181 -7.01 0.19 -6.08
N ILE A 182 -6.93 -0.60 -5.00
CA ILE A 182 -8.06 -0.92 -4.12
C ILE A 182 -7.60 -0.81 -2.67
N HIS A 183 -8.40 -0.16 -1.80
CA HIS A 183 -8.11 -0.09 -0.37
C HIS A 183 -9.39 -0.02 0.45
N ASN A 184 -9.61 -0.97 1.35
CA ASN A 184 -10.78 -0.97 2.24
C ASN A 184 -10.65 -0.01 3.42
N ASN A 185 -10.01 1.15 3.19
CA ASN A 185 -9.91 2.26 4.13
C ASN A 185 -10.00 3.59 3.36
N ASP A 186 -9.96 4.71 4.10
CA ASP A 186 -10.12 6.08 3.62
C ASP A 186 -9.11 6.47 2.53
N ALA A 187 -9.61 7.09 1.45
CA ALA A 187 -8.81 7.53 0.31
C ALA A 187 -7.76 8.58 0.67
N THR A 188 -8.04 9.39 1.69
CA THR A 188 -7.20 10.52 2.10
C THR A 188 -6.07 10.10 3.02
N PHE A 189 -6.14 8.91 3.61
CA PHE A 189 -5.07 8.38 4.43
C PHE A 189 -3.80 8.18 3.60
N TYR A 190 -2.69 8.79 3.98
CA TYR A 190 -1.45 8.96 3.20
C TYR A 190 -1.64 9.71 1.87
N ASP A 191 -2.74 10.44 1.66
CA ASP A 191 -3.07 11.13 0.39
C ASP A 191 -3.08 10.20 -0.83
N ARG A 192 -3.48 8.93 -0.67
CA ARG A 192 -3.48 7.93 -1.75
C ARG A 192 -4.25 8.38 -2.97
N TYR A 193 -5.33 9.14 -2.81
CA TYR A 193 -6.11 9.71 -3.92
C TYR A 193 -5.31 10.64 -4.86
N LYS A 194 -4.17 11.20 -4.39
CA LYS A 194 -3.21 11.95 -5.21
C LYS A 194 -2.05 11.08 -5.65
N VAL A 195 -1.51 10.31 -4.71
CA VAL A 195 -0.29 9.53 -4.93
C VAL A 195 -0.49 8.48 -6.02
N PHE A 196 -1.63 7.80 -6.06
CA PHE A 196 -1.90 6.80 -7.10
C PHE A 196 -2.02 7.39 -8.50
N SER A 197 -2.49 8.64 -8.63
CA SER A 197 -2.39 9.39 -9.88
C SER A 197 -0.92 9.56 -10.32
N HIS A 198 -0.03 9.89 -9.39
CA HIS A 198 1.39 10.06 -9.65
C HIS A 198 2.16 8.74 -9.86
N LEU A 199 1.59 7.62 -9.43
CA LEU A 199 2.10 6.26 -9.67
C LEU A 199 1.49 5.59 -10.92
N GLY A 200 0.57 6.26 -11.64
CA GLY A 200 0.10 5.81 -12.94
C GLY A 200 -1.17 4.96 -12.92
N TYR A 201 -1.88 4.84 -11.82
CA TYR A 201 -3.15 4.13 -11.79
C TYR A 201 -4.26 4.83 -12.58
N ASP A 202 -5.11 4.03 -13.24
CA ASP A 202 -6.30 4.52 -13.95
C ASP A 202 -7.46 4.72 -12.99
N THR A 203 -7.63 3.79 -12.02
CA THR A 203 -8.68 3.87 -11.02
C THR A 203 -8.16 3.64 -9.62
N PHE A 204 -8.85 4.24 -8.64
CA PHE A 204 -8.68 3.94 -7.24
C PHE A 204 -10.05 3.70 -6.58
N THR A 205 -10.23 2.52 -6.01
CA THR A 205 -11.44 2.15 -5.27
C THR A 205 -11.15 2.12 -3.76
N PRO A 206 -11.30 3.25 -3.06
CA PRO A 206 -11.23 3.27 -1.59
C PRO A 206 -12.58 2.87 -0.99
N ILE A 207 -12.63 2.73 0.35
CA ILE A 207 -13.84 2.32 1.06
C ILE A 207 -15.05 3.19 0.74
N GLU A 208 -14.85 4.48 0.45
CA GLU A 208 -15.90 5.43 0.10
C GLU A 208 -16.61 5.09 -1.23
N TYR A 209 -16.02 4.22 -2.04
CA TYR A 209 -16.58 3.75 -3.32
C TYR A 209 -16.97 2.27 -3.29
N MET A 210 -16.92 1.62 -2.12
CA MET A 210 -17.34 0.25 -1.93
C MET A 210 -18.77 0.15 -1.40
N SER A 211 -19.35 -1.05 -1.48
CA SER A 211 -20.67 -1.32 -0.87
C SER A 211 -20.62 -1.08 0.64
N SER A 212 -21.70 -0.52 1.22
CA SER A 212 -21.85 -0.41 2.68
C SER A 212 -22.15 -1.75 3.37
N ASP A 213 -22.44 -2.81 2.63
CA ASP A 213 -22.71 -4.14 3.18
C ASP A 213 -21.40 -4.90 3.45
N TYR A 214 -20.68 -4.50 4.49
CA TYR A 214 -19.46 -5.15 4.94
C TYR A 214 -19.40 -5.26 6.47
N GLN A 215 -18.62 -6.22 6.95
CA GLN A 215 -18.41 -6.42 8.37
C GLN A 215 -17.21 -5.61 8.86
N LYS A 216 -17.29 -5.17 10.11
CA LYS A 216 -16.17 -4.52 10.81
C LYS A 216 -15.62 -5.43 11.90
N THR A 217 -14.35 -5.24 12.22
CA THR A 217 -13.75 -5.80 13.44
C THR A 217 -14.38 -5.14 14.67
N PRO A 218 -14.22 -5.69 15.86
CA PRO A 218 -14.64 -5.01 17.09
C PRO A 218 -14.03 -3.64 17.31
N LEU A 219 -12.88 -3.35 16.67
CA LEU A 219 -12.21 -2.04 16.71
C LEU A 219 -12.66 -1.08 15.58
N GLY A 220 -13.60 -1.52 14.74
CA GLY A 220 -14.18 -0.67 13.69
C GLY A 220 -13.50 -0.76 12.33
N TRP A 221 -12.39 -1.51 12.17
CA TRP A 221 -11.74 -1.72 10.88
C TRP A 221 -12.60 -2.59 9.96
N ALA A 222 -12.62 -2.27 8.67
CA ALA A 222 -13.30 -3.08 7.68
C ALA A 222 -12.62 -4.46 7.55
N LYS A 223 -13.41 -5.54 7.52
CA LYS A 223 -12.85 -6.88 7.31
C LYS A 223 -12.45 -7.08 5.85
N ASP A 224 -11.30 -7.71 5.63
CA ASP A 224 -10.69 -7.85 4.30
C ASP A 224 -11.49 -8.73 3.34
N LYS A 225 -12.41 -9.55 3.85
CA LYS A 225 -13.33 -10.34 3.04
C LYS A 225 -14.11 -9.50 2.00
N MET A 226 -14.37 -8.22 2.27
CA MET A 226 -15.02 -7.30 1.34
C MET A 226 -14.19 -7.02 0.08
N LEU A 227 -12.88 -7.25 0.11
CA LEU A 227 -11.99 -7.05 -1.03
C LEU A 227 -12.21 -8.10 -2.12
N VAL A 228 -12.72 -9.31 -1.80
CA VAL A 228 -12.97 -10.36 -2.81
C VAL A 228 -13.96 -9.91 -3.90
N PRO A 229 -15.17 -9.41 -3.57
CA PRO A 229 -16.08 -8.89 -4.58
C PRO A 229 -15.54 -7.64 -5.30
N GLU A 230 -14.76 -6.78 -4.66
CA GLU A 230 -14.20 -5.58 -5.29
C GLU A 230 -13.10 -5.94 -6.31
N ILE A 231 -12.21 -6.88 -5.98
CA ILE A 231 -11.22 -7.41 -6.93
C ILE A 231 -11.94 -8.07 -8.12
N ARG A 232 -12.99 -8.88 -7.88
CA ARG A 232 -13.77 -9.49 -8.96
C ARG A 232 -14.41 -8.42 -9.86
N LYS A 233 -15.06 -7.42 -9.28
CA LYS A 233 -15.68 -6.30 -9.99
C LYS A 233 -14.67 -5.54 -10.85
N THR A 234 -13.46 -5.35 -10.34
CA THR A 234 -12.36 -4.73 -11.08
C THR A 234 -11.95 -5.58 -12.28
N LEU A 235 -11.71 -6.88 -12.10
CA LEU A 235 -11.39 -7.81 -13.18
C LEU A 235 -12.52 -7.94 -14.23
N ASP A 236 -13.77 -7.69 -13.85
CA ASP A 236 -14.91 -7.73 -14.76
C ASP A 236 -15.16 -6.39 -15.49
N SER A 237 -14.42 -5.32 -15.13
CA SER A 237 -14.66 -3.96 -15.63
C SER A 237 -13.93 -3.64 -16.93
N THR A 238 -12.93 -4.40 -17.31
CA THR A 238 -12.12 -4.19 -18.52
C THR A 238 -12.07 -5.45 -19.39
N GLU A 239 -11.73 -5.26 -20.68
CA GLU A 239 -11.45 -6.37 -21.61
C GLU A 239 -9.93 -6.63 -21.75
N ASN A 240 -9.10 -5.75 -21.16
CA ASN A 240 -7.64 -5.85 -21.16
C ASN A 240 -7.18 -6.73 -20.00
N MET A 241 -5.87 -7.04 -19.97
CA MET A 241 -5.21 -7.54 -18.76
C MET A 241 -5.22 -6.46 -17.70
N ASP A 242 -5.44 -6.87 -16.47
CA ASP A 242 -5.49 -5.98 -15.33
C ASP A 242 -4.26 -6.11 -14.44
N TYR A 243 -3.72 -4.97 -14.02
CA TYR A 243 -2.84 -4.85 -12.87
C TYR A 243 -3.63 -4.27 -11.70
N ILE A 244 -3.78 -5.04 -10.64
CA ILE A 244 -4.54 -4.63 -9.45
C ILE A 244 -3.59 -4.61 -8.25
N PHE A 245 -3.47 -3.45 -7.59
CA PHE A 245 -2.76 -3.30 -6.33
C PHE A 245 -3.76 -3.08 -5.21
N THR A 246 -3.88 -4.06 -4.31
CA THR A 246 -4.85 -4.05 -3.22
C THR A 246 -4.14 -3.91 -1.88
N ILE A 247 -4.64 -3.04 -1.01
CA ILE A 247 -4.15 -2.83 0.34
C ILE A 247 -5.27 -3.20 1.32
N SER A 248 -4.98 -4.07 2.28
CA SER A 248 -5.91 -4.46 3.34
C SER A 248 -5.80 -3.55 4.56
N VAL A 249 -6.75 -3.63 5.51
CA VAL A 249 -6.72 -2.84 6.75
C VAL A 249 -7.07 -3.65 7.99
N GLN A 250 -7.60 -4.86 7.87
CA GLN A 250 -8.17 -5.61 9.01
C GLN A 250 -7.15 -5.86 10.12
N GLY A 251 -5.88 -6.08 9.78
CA GLY A 251 -4.79 -6.33 10.73
C GLY A 251 -4.32 -5.11 11.51
N HIS A 252 -4.84 -3.90 11.22
CA HIS A 252 -4.36 -2.64 11.79
C HIS A 252 -4.43 -2.59 13.31
N GLY A 253 -3.43 -1.95 13.92
CA GLY A 253 -3.11 -1.88 15.34
C GLY A 253 -4.15 -1.27 16.26
N ASP A 254 -3.71 -0.86 17.47
CA ASP A 254 -4.50 -0.52 18.64
C ASP A 254 -5.26 -1.71 19.24
N TYR A 255 -4.58 -2.88 19.29
CA TYR A 255 -5.18 -4.11 19.81
C TYR A 255 -5.61 -3.95 21.27
N PRO A 256 -6.81 -4.49 21.65
CA PRO A 256 -7.40 -4.21 22.95
C PRO A 256 -6.70 -5.00 24.09
N ALA A 257 -6.32 -4.30 25.15
CA ALA A 257 -5.75 -4.93 26.35
C ALA A 257 -6.75 -5.85 27.07
N VAL A 258 -8.06 -5.66 26.84
CA VAL A 258 -9.13 -6.50 27.35
C VAL A 258 -9.97 -6.95 26.16
N MET A 259 -10.22 -8.25 26.07
CA MET A 259 -11.02 -8.80 24.98
C MET A 259 -12.38 -8.09 24.88
N PRO A 260 -12.80 -7.62 23.68
CA PRO A 260 -14.07 -6.94 23.50
C PRO A 260 -15.27 -7.77 23.96
N GLU A 261 -16.28 -7.14 24.54
CA GLU A 261 -17.47 -7.81 25.02
C GLU A 261 -18.16 -8.61 23.90
N GLY A 262 -18.44 -9.88 24.14
CA GLY A 262 -19.08 -10.78 23.18
C GLY A 262 -18.14 -11.32 22.08
N TYR A 263 -16.89 -10.89 22.01
CA TYR A 263 -15.92 -11.44 21.08
C TYR A 263 -15.35 -12.75 21.62
N ILE A 264 -15.46 -13.81 20.85
CA ILE A 264 -14.96 -15.15 21.21
C ILE A 264 -13.83 -15.50 20.25
N PRO A 265 -12.56 -15.49 20.70
CA PRO A 265 -11.43 -15.89 19.88
C PRO A 265 -11.59 -17.33 19.38
N SER A 266 -11.41 -17.53 18.08
CA SER A 266 -11.39 -18.84 17.44
C SER A 266 -10.09 -19.58 17.74
N VAL A 267 -8.96 -18.90 17.67
CA VAL A 267 -7.63 -19.39 18.01
C VAL A 267 -7.26 -18.92 19.41
N LYS A 268 -7.01 -19.87 20.33
CA LYS A 268 -6.47 -19.55 21.65
C LYS A 268 -4.96 -19.54 21.60
N VAL A 269 -4.37 -18.55 22.29
CA VAL A 269 -2.93 -18.31 22.34
C VAL A 269 -2.43 -18.41 23.78
N SER A 270 -1.28 -19.04 23.99
CA SER A 270 -0.59 -19.08 25.27
C SER A 270 0.92 -18.99 25.10
N GLY A 271 1.63 -18.61 26.17
CA GLY A 271 3.09 -18.56 26.19
C GLY A 271 3.68 -17.32 25.51
N PHE A 272 2.89 -16.27 25.24
CA PHE A 272 3.44 -15.03 24.73
C PHE A 272 4.39 -14.40 25.76
N PHE A 273 5.58 -14.01 25.35
CA PHE A 273 6.68 -13.58 26.23
C PHE A 273 6.37 -12.30 27.03
N ALA A 274 5.51 -11.42 26.54
CA ALA A 274 5.03 -10.22 27.21
C ALA A 274 3.64 -10.48 27.79
N GLU A 275 3.56 -10.79 29.10
CA GLU A 275 2.29 -11.20 29.75
C GLU A 275 1.21 -10.11 29.69
N ASP A 276 1.58 -8.84 29.73
CA ASP A 276 0.70 -7.69 29.62
C ASP A 276 0.15 -7.48 28.20
N GLU A 277 0.81 -8.00 27.16
CA GLU A 277 0.38 -8.00 25.77
C GLU A 277 -0.34 -9.30 25.35
N GLN A 278 -0.43 -10.31 26.19
CA GLN A 278 -1.00 -11.64 25.86
C GLN A 278 -2.41 -11.56 25.25
N THR A 279 -3.29 -10.75 25.80
CA THR A 279 -4.66 -10.58 25.31
C THR A 279 -4.68 -9.85 23.96
N GLN A 280 -3.85 -8.85 23.80
CA GLN A 280 -3.69 -8.08 22.56
C GLN A 280 -3.18 -8.98 21.43
N PHE A 281 -2.20 -9.83 21.74
CA PHE A 281 -1.65 -10.78 20.77
C PHE A 281 -2.67 -11.88 20.40
N GLU A 282 -3.44 -12.42 21.37
CA GLU A 282 -4.54 -13.35 21.05
C GLU A 282 -5.59 -12.69 20.14
N TYR A 283 -5.96 -11.44 20.40
CA TYR A 283 -6.87 -10.70 19.53
C TYR A 283 -6.29 -10.54 18.11
N TYR A 284 -5.04 -10.09 18.00
CA TYR A 284 -4.32 -9.93 16.74
C TYR A 284 -4.29 -11.24 15.94
N VAL A 285 -3.90 -12.35 16.55
CA VAL A 285 -3.84 -13.68 15.91
C VAL A 285 -5.20 -14.08 15.33
N ASN A 286 -6.30 -13.70 15.97
CA ASN A 286 -7.63 -13.97 15.44
C ASN A 286 -7.99 -13.07 14.25
N GLN A 287 -7.46 -11.84 14.17
CA GLN A 287 -7.59 -11.03 12.95
C GLN A 287 -6.78 -11.65 11.80
N ILE A 288 -5.56 -12.10 12.05
CA ILE A 288 -4.73 -12.85 11.08
C ILE A 288 -5.44 -14.12 10.59
N HIS A 289 -6.10 -14.87 11.49
CA HIS A 289 -6.86 -16.05 11.11
C HIS A 289 -8.06 -15.74 10.19
N GLU A 290 -8.75 -14.62 10.42
CA GLU A 290 -9.80 -14.17 9.51
C GLU A 290 -9.23 -13.68 8.16
N MET A 291 -8.07 -13.00 8.17
CA MET A 291 -7.36 -12.61 6.95
C MET A 291 -6.88 -13.83 6.17
N ASP A 292 -6.42 -14.90 6.84
CA ASP A 292 -6.09 -16.18 6.19
C ASP A 292 -7.31 -16.80 5.49
N SER A 293 -8.49 -16.67 6.09
CA SER A 293 -9.74 -17.11 5.45
C SER A 293 -10.06 -16.28 4.20
N PHE A 294 -9.82 -14.98 4.23
CA PHE A 294 -9.92 -14.11 3.05
C PHE A 294 -8.94 -14.53 1.94
N ILE A 295 -7.69 -14.88 2.27
CA ILE A 295 -6.70 -15.41 1.32
C ILE A 295 -7.27 -16.64 0.60
N GLY A 296 -7.81 -17.61 1.36
CA GLY A 296 -8.42 -18.80 0.79
C GLY A 296 -9.63 -18.50 -0.11
N GLU A 297 -10.49 -17.56 0.28
CA GLU A 297 -11.65 -17.14 -0.53
C GLU A 297 -11.22 -16.45 -1.83
N LEU A 298 -10.20 -15.59 -1.79
CA LEU A 298 -9.67 -14.91 -2.96
C LEU A 298 -9.07 -15.90 -3.96
N VAL A 299 -8.21 -16.81 -3.52
CA VAL A 299 -7.63 -17.86 -4.36
C VAL A 299 -8.74 -18.72 -4.99
N ASN A 300 -9.72 -19.18 -4.21
CA ASN A 300 -10.86 -19.96 -4.72
C ASN A 300 -11.69 -19.18 -5.77
N MET A 301 -11.79 -17.86 -5.64
CA MET A 301 -12.47 -17.02 -6.63
C MET A 301 -11.65 -16.95 -7.93
N LEU A 302 -10.34 -16.76 -7.83
CA LEU A 302 -9.43 -16.67 -8.99
C LEU A 302 -9.27 -18.01 -9.70
N GLU A 303 -9.24 -19.14 -9.00
CA GLU A 303 -9.20 -20.49 -9.61
C GLU A 303 -10.40 -20.78 -10.52
N ARG A 304 -11.56 -20.18 -10.22
CA ARG A 304 -12.80 -20.37 -11.01
C ARG A 304 -12.85 -19.48 -12.24
N ARG A 305 -11.95 -18.50 -12.35
CA ARG A 305 -11.83 -17.67 -13.55
C ARG A 305 -11.07 -18.41 -14.64
N ARG A 306 -11.37 -18.07 -15.89
CA ARG A 306 -10.69 -18.67 -17.05
C ARG A 306 -9.45 -17.91 -17.48
N GLU A 307 -9.37 -16.63 -17.08
CA GLU A 307 -8.23 -15.78 -17.41
C GLU A 307 -7.01 -16.20 -16.59
N GLU A 308 -5.86 -16.30 -17.26
CA GLU A 308 -4.59 -16.52 -16.57
C GLU A 308 -4.35 -15.37 -15.57
N THR A 309 -4.03 -15.73 -14.34
CA THR A 309 -3.87 -14.75 -13.25
C THR A 309 -2.69 -15.15 -12.37
N VAL A 310 -1.88 -14.16 -12.01
CA VAL A 310 -0.86 -14.24 -10.96
C VAL A 310 -1.34 -13.43 -9.76
N LEU A 311 -1.26 -14.02 -8.58
CA LEU A 311 -1.55 -13.38 -7.30
C LEU A 311 -0.29 -13.36 -6.44
N VAL A 312 0.10 -12.17 -6.01
CA VAL A 312 1.21 -11.93 -5.08
C VAL A 312 0.63 -11.41 -3.78
N MET A 313 0.84 -12.10 -2.67
CA MET A 313 0.39 -11.65 -1.36
C MET A 313 1.56 -11.58 -0.39
N TYR A 314 1.62 -10.52 0.40
CA TYR A 314 2.71 -10.28 1.35
C TYR A 314 2.25 -9.39 2.50
N GLY A 315 2.91 -9.54 3.66
CA GLY A 315 2.72 -8.62 4.78
C GLY A 315 3.52 -7.33 4.62
N ASP A 316 2.99 -6.21 5.05
CA ASP A 316 3.65 -4.90 4.92
C ASP A 316 4.67 -4.62 6.03
N HIS A 317 4.41 -5.06 7.24
CA HIS A 317 5.28 -5.01 8.42
C HIS A 317 4.72 -5.89 9.54
N LEU A 318 5.52 -6.15 10.57
CA LEU A 318 5.04 -6.76 11.80
C LEU A 318 4.21 -5.74 12.60
N PRO A 319 3.24 -6.20 13.42
CA PRO A 319 2.46 -5.34 14.32
C PRO A 319 3.31 -4.75 15.44
N THR A 320 2.78 -3.70 16.07
CA THR A 320 3.44 -3.04 17.22
C THR A 320 3.23 -3.87 18.49
N PHE A 321 4.15 -4.78 18.77
CA PHE A 321 4.32 -5.51 20.03
C PHE A 321 5.76 -5.34 20.52
N SER A 322 6.06 -5.81 21.71
CA SER A 322 7.41 -5.81 22.29
C SER A 322 8.36 -6.80 21.59
N PHE A 323 8.25 -6.95 20.26
CA PHE A 323 9.10 -7.83 19.47
C PHE A 323 10.53 -7.34 19.39
N THR A 324 11.44 -8.29 19.41
CA THR A 324 12.87 -8.09 19.15
C THR A 324 13.36 -9.23 18.26
N ASN A 325 14.52 -9.09 17.67
CA ASN A 325 15.13 -10.18 16.88
C ASN A 325 15.30 -11.46 17.71
N ASP A 326 15.52 -11.33 19.02
CA ASP A 326 15.67 -12.48 19.93
C ASP A 326 14.35 -13.22 20.20
N THR A 327 13.20 -12.55 20.07
CA THR A 327 11.87 -13.15 20.28
C THR A 327 11.31 -13.81 19.02
N MET A 328 11.97 -13.68 17.87
CA MET A 328 11.54 -14.22 16.59
C MET A 328 12.38 -15.42 16.16
N GLU A 329 11.75 -16.45 15.58
CA GLU A 329 12.44 -17.64 15.04
C GLU A 329 13.36 -17.30 13.86
N ASN A 330 12.96 -16.36 12.99
CA ASN A 330 13.77 -15.84 11.88
C ASN A 330 14.80 -14.78 12.33
N ALA A 331 14.80 -14.39 13.60
CA ALA A 331 15.71 -13.43 14.21
C ALA A 331 15.72 -12.04 13.50
N ASP A 332 14.60 -11.64 12.91
CA ASP A 332 14.47 -10.35 12.20
C ASP A 332 13.04 -9.82 12.30
N ILE A 333 12.86 -8.64 12.91
CA ILE A 333 11.56 -7.97 13.06
C ILE A 333 11.19 -7.12 11.83
N TYR A 334 12.07 -6.99 10.85
CA TYR A 334 11.83 -6.32 9.58
C TYR A 334 11.57 -7.32 8.44
N GLN A 335 11.17 -8.55 8.78
CA GLN A 335 10.82 -9.57 7.80
C GLN A 335 9.38 -10.02 7.99
N THR A 336 8.63 -9.94 6.89
CA THR A 336 7.35 -10.62 6.69
C THR A 336 7.53 -11.79 5.73
N GLU A 337 6.46 -12.38 5.27
CA GLU A 337 6.51 -13.43 4.26
C GLU A 337 5.63 -13.07 3.06
N TYR A 338 5.94 -13.72 1.93
CA TYR A 338 5.16 -13.60 0.71
C TYR A 338 4.98 -14.95 0.02
N PHE A 339 4.00 -15.02 -0.90
CA PHE A 339 3.89 -16.06 -1.90
C PHE A 339 3.49 -15.48 -3.26
N ILE A 340 3.79 -16.23 -4.34
CA ILE A 340 3.38 -15.95 -5.70
C ILE A 340 2.59 -17.15 -6.21
N TRP A 341 1.27 -17.01 -6.29
CA TRP A 341 0.35 -18.02 -6.80
C TRP A 341 -0.02 -17.72 -8.26
N SER A 342 -0.34 -18.76 -9.03
CA SER A 342 -0.92 -18.64 -10.37
C SER A 342 -1.93 -19.75 -10.63
N ASN A 343 -2.95 -19.48 -11.46
CA ASN A 343 -3.87 -20.50 -11.94
C ASN A 343 -3.41 -21.20 -13.24
N PHE A 344 -2.15 -20.98 -13.60
CA PHE A 344 -1.47 -21.66 -14.72
C PHE A 344 -0.10 -22.19 -14.25
N ASP A 345 0.51 -23.03 -15.06
CA ASP A 345 1.82 -23.62 -14.72
C ASP A 345 2.93 -22.57 -14.67
N MET A 346 3.50 -22.40 -13.49
CA MET A 346 4.66 -21.54 -13.19
C MET A 346 5.61 -22.28 -12.27
N GLU A 347 6.89 -22.33 -12.63
CA GLU A 347 7.91 -23.00 -11.83
C GLU A 347 7.94 -22.44 -10.40
N LYS A 348 8.02 -23.32 -9.39
CA LYS A 348 8.23 -22.90 -8.01
C LYS A 348 9.67 -22.50 -7.79
N ILE A 349 9.91 -21.25 -7.40
CA ILE A 349 11.23 -20.70 -7.07
C ILE A 349 11.12 -19.96 -5.74
N ASP A 350 11.68 -20.54 -4.69
CA ASP A 350 11.70 -19.91 -3.37
C ASP A 350 12.92 -19.01 -3.23
N MET A 351 12.72 -17.76 -2.79
CA MET A 351 13.79 -16.79 -2.56
C MET A 351 13.40 -15.75 -1.52
N ASN A 352 14.38 -15.24 -0.78
CA ASN A 352 14.17 -14.07 0.07
C ASN A 352 14.42 -12.81 -0.74
N LEU A 353 13.54 -11.82 -0.59
CA LEU A 353 13.56 -10.56 -1.33
C LEU A 353 13.53 -9.36 -0.38
N GLN A 354 14.01 -8.24 -0.86
CA GLN A 354 13.67 -6.93 -0.31
C GLN A 354 12.34 -6.46 -0.92
N ALA A 355 11.57 -5.65 -0.22
CA ALA A 355 10.27 -5.18 -0.72
C ALA A 355 10.42 -4.45 -2.06
N TYR A 356 11.48 -3.64 -2.25
CA TYR A 356 11.78 -2.96 -3.52
C TYR A 356 12.18 -3.90 -4.68
N GLN A 357 12.39 -5.21 -4.43
CA GLN A 357 12.71 -6.20 -5.46
C GLN A 357 11.48 -7.01 -5.89
N LEU A 358 10.39 -7.00 -5.11
CA LEU A 358 9.28 -7.94 -5.28
C LEU A 358 8.61 -7.83 -6.65
N SER A 359 8.25 -6.62 -7.09
CA SER A 359 7.62 -6.42 -8.41
C SER A 359 8.56 -6.82 -9.54
N ALA A 360 9.84 -6.48 -9.44
CA ALA A 360 10.83 -6.85 -10.46
C ALA A 360 11.01 -8.37 -10.57
N ALA A 361 11.02 -9.10 -9.44
CA ALA A 361 11.12 -10.56 -9.43
C ALA A 361 9.87 -11.23 -10.05
N VAL A 362 8.68 -10.70 -9.81
CA VAL A 362 7.45 -11.18 -10.46
C VAL A 362 7.48 -10.90 -11.97
N PHE A 363 7.88 -9.71 -12.38
CA PHE A 363 7.97 -9.30 -13.78
C PHE A 363 9.00 -10.14 -14.54
N GLU A 364 10.16 -10.43 -13.94
CA GLU A 364 11.18 -11.31 -14.54
C GLU A 364 10.59 -12.68 -14.88
N ARG A 365 9.80 -13.26 -13.99
CA ARG A 365 9.15 -14.56 -14.19
C ARG A 365 8.07 -14.54 -15.27
N LEU A 366 7.51 -13.38 -15.53
CA LEU A 366 6.50 -13.16 -16.57
C LEU A 366 7.13 -12.65 -17.89
N GLY A 367 8.46 -12.51 -17.96
CA GLY A 367 9.16 -11.98 -19.12
C GLY A 367 8.84 -10.50 -19.40
N ILE A 368 8.49 -9.74 -18.38
CA ILE A 368 8.19 -8.30 -18.45
C ILE A 368 9.46 -7.54 -18.07
N SER A 369 9.96 -6.70 -18.98
CA SER A 369 11.21 -5.95 -18.80
C SER A 369 11.04 -4.45 -18.97
N GLU A 370 9.81 -3.96 -18.84
CA GLU A 370 9.53 -2.53 -18.87
C GLU A 370 10.04 -1.84 -17.61
N GLY A 371 10.39 -0.55 -17.73
CA GLY A 371 10.94 0.25 -16.64
C GLY A 371 12.44 0.05 -16.41
N TYR A 372 13.13 1.14 -16.07
CA TYR A 372 14.57 1.09 -15.82
C TYR A 372 14.90 0.53 -14.42
N ILE A 373 14.08 0.86 -13.40
CA ILE A 373 14.29 0.33 -12.04
C ILE A 373 13.98 -1.16 -12.01
N MET A 374 12.86 -1.59 -12.59
CA MET A 374 12.49 -3.01 -12.64
C MET A 374 13.56 -3.83 -13.37
N LYS A 375 14.00 -3.35 -14.53
CA LYS A 375 15.06 -3.98 -15.30
C LYS A 375 16.40 -3.98 -14.58
N PHE A 376 16.72 -2.93 -13.83
CA PHE A 376 17.92 -2.86 -13.00
C PHE A 376 17.92 -3.95 -11.93
N HIS A 377 16.83 -4.13 -11.20
CA HIS A 377 16.71 -5.22 -10.21
C HIS A 377 16.85 -6.58 -10.84
N GLN A 378 16.18 -6.84 -11.96
CA GLN A 378 16.23 -8.11 -12.67
C GLN A 378 17.65 -8.48 -13.11
N THR A 379 18.45 -7.51 -13.54
CA THR A 379 19.71 -7.75 -14.21
C THR A 379 20.96 -7.48 -13.37
N LYS A 380 20.86 -6.65 -12.33
CA LYS A 380 22.01 -6.16 -11.55
C LYS A 380 22.01 -6.57 -10.07
N HIS A 381 21.00 -7.27 -9.57
CA HIS A 381 20.89 -7.64 -8.16
C HIS A 381 22.05 -8.50 -7.62
N LYS A 382 22.86 -9.09 -8.50
CA LYS A 382 24.07 -9.88 -8.15
C LYS A 382 25.37 -9.10 -8.23
N ASP A 383 25.34 -7.84 -8.70
CA ASP A 383 26.54 -7.02 -8.84
C ASP A 383 27.08 -6.64 -7.45
N GLU A 384 28.40 -6.63 -7.27
CA GLU A 384 29.03 -6.23 -6.01
C GLU A 384 28.69 -4.78 -5.60
N ASP A 385 28.44 -3.91 -6.58
CA ASP A 385 28.10 -2.50 -6.38
C ASP A 385 26.61 -2.19 -6.60
N TYR A 386 25.75 -3.21 -6.49
CA TYR A 386 24.31 -3.12 -6.73
C TYR A 386 23.63 -1.96 -5.99
N LEU A 387 23.70 -1.90 -4.65
CA LEU A 387 23.06 -0.85 -3.85
C LEU A 387 23.59 0.55 -4.20
N LYS A 388 24.86 0.65 -4.52
CA LYS A 388 25.48 1.91 -4.93
C LYS A 388 24.93 2.40 -6.27
N LYS A 389 24.82 1.49 -7.25
CA LYS A 389 24.23 1.78 -8.55
C LYS A 389 22.76 2.11 -8.44
N LEU A 390 22.02 1.38 -7.60
CA LEU A 390 20.62 1.63 -7.31
C LEU A 390 20.40 3.06 -6.80
N LYS A 391 21.13 3.47 -5.77
CA LYS A 391 21.05 4.83 -5.23
C LYS A 391 21.30 5.93 -6.27
N ILE A 392 22.22 5.69 -7.20
CA ILE A 392 22.52 6.66 -8.28
C ILE A 392 21.34 6.73 -9.26
N LEU A 393 20.77 5.57 -9.62
CA LEU A 393 19.59 5.47 -10.49
C LEU A 393 18.38 6.17 -9.86
N GLU A 394 18.07 5.87 -8.62
CA GLU A 394 16.97 6.46 -7.84
C GLU A 394 17.11 7.97 -7.69
N TYR A 395 18.34 8.43 -7.39
CA TYR A 395 18.61 9.86 -7.34
C TYR A 395 18.38 10.51 -8.70
N ASP A 396 18.86 9.90 -9.81
CA ASP A 396 18.64 10.45 -11.16
C ASP A 396 17.15 10.55 -11.48
N ILE A 397 16.38 9.52 -11.17
CA ILE A 397 14.94 9.44 -11.43
C ILE A 397 14.14 10.46 -10.63
N LEU A 398 14.41 10.63 -9.33
CA LEU A 398 13.57 11.43 -8.44
C LEU A 398 14.07 12.88 -8.26
N TYR A 399 15.38 13.07 -8.21
CA TYR A 399 15.99 14.34 -7.82
C TYR A 399 17.01 14.90 -8.82
N GLY A 400 17.60 14.04 -9.66
CA GLY A 400 18.68 14.38 -10.59
C GLY A 400 18.20 14.92 -11.94
N ASP A 401 19.06 14.75 -12.94
CA ASP A 401 18.90 15.34 -14.28
C ASP A 401 18.03 14.49 -15.23
N LYS A 402 17.50 13.33 -14.75
CA LYS A 402 16.66 12.42 -15.53
C LYS A 402 17.36 11.82 -16.77
N GLN A 403 18.68 11.64 -16.70
CA GLN A 403 19.48 11.16 -17.85
C GLN A 403 19.07 9.74 -18.26
N ILE A 404 18.63 8.92 -17.31
CA ILE A 404 18.09 7.60 -17.64
C ILE A 404 16.89 7.70 -18.61
N TYR A 405 16.15 8.80 -18.59
CA TYR A 405 15.02 9.12 -19.48
C TYR A 405 15.40 10.17 -20.56
N ASN A 406 16.66 10.36 -20.86
CA ASN A 406 17.15 11.40 -21.80
C ASN A 406 16.83 12.85 -21.38
N GLY A 407 16.74 13.12 -20.07
CA GLY A 407 16.50 14.43 -19.51
C GLY A 407 15.03 14.84 -19.31
N GLU A 408 14.08 13.98 -19.70
CA GLU A 408 12.63 14.24 -19.57
C GLU A 408 11.94 13.11 -18.82
N VAL A 409 11.03 13.45 -17.91
CA VAL A 409 10.21 12.44 -17.20
C VAL A 409 9.14 11.92 -18.14
N PRO A 410 9.12 10.61 -18.49
CA PRO A 410 8.16 10.05 -19.43
C PRO A 410 6.76 9.82 -18.81
N TYR A 411 6.62 10.02 -17.51
CA TYR A 411 5.42 9.69 -16.74
C TYR A 411 4.62 10.94 -16.43
N VAL A 412 3.32 10.92 -16.75
CA VAL A 412 2.38 12.01 -16.48
C VAL A 412 1.34 11.51 -15.50
N ALA A 413 1.00 12.31 -14.48
CA ALA A 413 -0.05 11.99 -13.55
C ALA A 413 -1.37 11.67 -14.28
N THR A 414 -2.02 10.58 -13.88
CA THR A 414 -3.27 10.14 -14.50
C THR A 414 -4.45 11.01 -14.03
N ASP A 415 -5.49 11.06 -14.84
CA ASP A 415 -6.82 11.51 -14.38
C ASP A 415 -7.47 10.35 -13.61
N LEU A 416 -7.01 10.17 -12.36
CA LEU A 416 -7.37 9.04 -11.52
C LEU A 416 -8.88 8.98 -11.27
N LYS A 417 -9.55 7.99 -11.84
CA LYS A 417 -10.98 7.78 -11.60
C LYS A 417 -11.17 7.14 -10.22
N MET A 418 -12.06 7.73 -9.41
CA MET A 418 -12.45 7.15 -8.13
C MET A 418 -13.55 6.11 -8.32
N GLY A 419 -13.28 4.87 -7.84
CA GLY A 419 -14.17 3.73 -8.03
C GLY A 419 -14.17 3.15 -9.44
N ILE A 420 -14.66 1.93 -9.59
CA ILE A 420 -14.83 1.28 -10.88
C ILE A 420 -16.11 1.75 -11.56
N GLU A 421 -17.18 1.90 -10.79
CA GLU A 421 -18.48 2.35 -11.26
C GLU A 421 -18.78 3.77 -10.80
N ASP A 422 -19.41 4.54 -11.69
CA ASP A 422 -19.78 5.92 -11.38
C ASP A 422 -20.97 5.97 -10.40
N ILE A 423 -20.95 6.97 -9.53
CA ILE A 423 -22.13 7.34 -8.76
C ILE A 423 -22.99 8.21 -9.68
N THR A 424 -24.24 7.80 -9.90
CA THR A 424 -25.15 8.50 -10.80
C THR A 424 -26.42 8.95 -10.12
N ILE A 425 -27.02 10.05 -10.60
CA ILE A 425 -28.37 10.48 -10.26
C ILE A 425 -29.23 10.31 -11.50
N ASP A 426 -30.23 9.44 -11.42
CA ASP A 426 -31.18 9.20 -12.52
C ASP A 426 -32.34 10.18 -12.45
N GLN A 427 -32.86 10.42 -11.21
CA GLN A 427 -34.00 11.28 -11.00
C GLN A 427 -34.01 11.89 -9.60
N VAL A 428 -34.51 13.14 -9.52
CA VAL A 428 -34.79 13.82 -8.25
C VAL A 428 -36.28 14.22 -8.25
N TYR A 429 -37.02 13.80 -7.24
CA TYR A 429 -38.45 14.08 -7.15
C TYR A 429 -38.94 14.28 -5.71
N ASN A 430 -39.99 15.08 -5.54
CA ASN A 430 -40.66 15.25 -4.27
C ASN A 430 -41.62 14.10 -3.99
N TYR A 431 -41.54 13.47 -2.83
CA TYR A 431 -42.45 12.42 -2.38
C TYR A 431 -42.83 12.63 -0.92
N LYS A 432 -44.09 13.02 -0.69
CA LYS A 432 -44.61 13.40 0.65
C LYS A 432 -43.74 14.50 1.29
N ASP A 433 -43.16 14.20 2.45
CA ASP A 433 -42.27 15.12 3.22
C ASP A 433 -40.79 14.95 2.91
N TYR A 434 -40.45 14.29 1.81
CA TYR A 434 -39.07 13.97 1.41
C TYR A 434 -38.81 14.42 -0.01
N ILE A 435 -37.54 14.75 -0.27
CA ILE A 435 -36.94 14.67 -1.60
C ILE A 435 -36.38 13.26 -1.74
N CYS A 436 -36.69 12.57 -2.82
CA CYS A 436 -36.11 11.29 -3.18
C CYS A 436 -35.13 11.50 -4.33
N ILE A 437 -33.94 10.93 -4.20
CA ILE A 437 -32.88 10.91 -5.21
C ILE A 437 -32.71 9.44 -5.59
N SER A 438 -33.08 9.07 -6.81
CA SER A 438 -32.79 7.75 -7.36
C SER A 438 -31.56 7.80 -8.25
N GLY A 439 -30.77 6.73 -8.22
CA GLY A 439 -29.52 6.63 -8.97
C GLY A 439 -28.82 5.32 -8.71
N ASN A 440 -27.48 5.32 -8.77
CA ASN A 440 -26.69 4.11 -8.56
C ASN A 440 -25.45 4.39 -7.70
N ASN A 441 -25.00 3.35 -7.02
CA ASN A 441 -23.77 3.28 -6.22
C ASN A 441 -23.71 4.24 -5.02
N PHE A 442 -24.86 4.62 -4.47
CA PHE A 442 -24.94 5.35 -3.21
C PHE A 442 -24.51 4.45 -2.06
N ASN A 443 -23.80 5.03 -1.09
CA ASN A 443 -23.36 4.34 0.12
C ASN A 443 -23.27 5.32 1.32
N ASP A 444 -22.81 4.85 2.48
CA ASP A 444 -22.76 5.63 3.72
C ASP A 444 -21.86 6.88 3.64
N PHE A 445 -20.99 6.96 2.64
CA PHE A 445 -20.12 8.12 2.38
C PHE A 445 -20.75 9.14 1.41
N SER A 446 -21.94 8.86 0.88
CA SER A 446 -22.65 9.77 -0.02
C SER A 446 -23.30 10.91 0.76
N LYS A 447 -23.01 12.15 0.40
CA LYS A 447 -23.59 13.38 0.95
C LYS A 447 -24.40 14.11 -0.10
N VAL A 448 -25.48 14.75 0.29
CA VAL A 448 -26.36 15.50 -0.61
C VAL A 448 -26.15 16.99 -0.44
N LEU A 449 -25.95 17.69 -1.56
CA LEU A 449 -25.95 19.15 -1.60
C LEU A 449 -27.12 19.64 -2.47
N ILE A 450 -27.80 20.66 -2.01
CA ILE A 450 -28.81 21.40 -2.81
C ILE A 450 -28.32 22.83 -2.99
N ASN A 451 -28.08 23.23 -4.22
CA ASN A 451 -27.48 24.53 -4.58
C ASN A 451 -26.18 24.77 -3.77
N ASP A 452 -25.26 23.78 -3.78
CA ASP A 452 -23.98 23.75 -3.06
C ASP A 452 -24.07 23.85 -1.52
N LYS A 453 -25.25 23.60 -0.93
CA LYS A 453 -25.40 23.53 0.52
C LYS A 453 -25.67 22.09 0.94
N GLU A 454 -24.83 21.57 1.80
CA GLU A 454 -25.01 20.23 2.39
C GLU A 454 -26.33 20.20 3.19
N VAL A 455 -27.06 19.10 3.01
CA VAL A 455 -28.33 18.83 3.70
C VAL A 455 -28.28 17.42 4.29
N ASP A 456 -28.95 17.27 5.44
CA ASP A 456 -29.10 15.94 6.06
C ASP A 456 -29.81 14.99 5.10
N CYS A 457 -29.31 13.79 4.96
CA CYS A 457 -29.90 12.76 4.12
C CYS A 457 -29.86 11.38 4.80
N GLU A 458 -30.68 10.48 4.32
CA GLU A 458 -30.72 9.07 4.72
C GLU A 458 -30.45 8.20 3.48
N ILE A 459 -29.42 7.39 3.52
CA ILE A 459 -29.12 6.40 2.48
C ILE A 459 -30.04 5.19 2.73
N ILE A 460 -30.99 4.98 1.84
CA ILE A 460 -31.94 3.85 1.96
C ILE A 460 -31.36 2.59 1.32
N SER A 461 -30.67 2.78 0.22
CA SER A 461 -30.00 1.70 -0.53
C SER A 461 -29.01 2.31 -1.51
N GLY A 462 -28.22 1.48 -2.17
CA GLY A 462 -27.32 1.91 -3.27
C GLY A 462 -28.03 2.63 -4.44
N ASN A 463 -29.36 2.64 -4.45
CA ASN A 463 -30.16 3.25 -5.53
C ASN A 463 -31.10 4.37 -5.06
N LEU A 464 -31.16 4.65 -3.75
CA LEU A 464 -32.14 5.60 -3.21
C LEU A 464 -31.60 6.34 -1.99
N ILE A 465 -31.62 7.67 -2.10
CA ILE A 465 -31.37 8.59 -0.97
C ILE A 465 -32.67 9.36 -0.66
N LYS A 466 -32.96 9.59 0.60
CA LYS A 466 -34.02 10.48 1.08
C LYS A 466 -33.44 11.69 1.82
N VAL A 467 -33.98 12.87 1.48
CA VAL A 467 -33.65 14.12 2.18
C VAL A 467 -34.93 14.62 2.87
N PRO A 468 -34.93 14.80 4.22
CA PRO A 468 -36.11 15.23 4.95
C PRO A 468 -36.40 16.70 4.69
N LYS A 469 -37.68 17.01 4.51
CA LYS A 469 -38.32 18.34 4.61
C LYS A 469 -37.76 19.49 3.77
N LYS A 470 -37.33 19.28 2.53
CA LYS A 470 -37.14 20.40 1.59
C LYS A 470 -37.78 20.02 0.28
N ASN A 471 -38.56 20.90 -0.29
CA ASN A 471 -39.00 20.73 -1.66
C ASN A 471 -37.90 21.24 -2.59
N VAL A 472 -37.55 20.46 -3.60
CA VAL A 472 -36.81 20.97 -4.75
C VAL A 472 -37.77 21.63 -5.71
N VAL A 473 -37.31 22.69 -6.33
CA VAL A 473 -38.04 23.42 -7.35
C VAL A 473 -37.27 23.42 -8.68
N SER A 474 -37.97 23.71 -9.76
CA SER A 474 -37.33 23.85 -11.07
C SER A 474 -36.12 24.79 -10.99
N LYS A 475 -35.00 24.33 -11.59
CA LYS A 475 -33.67 24.93 -11.61
C LYS A 475 -32.79 24.69 -10.38
N ASP A 476 -33.27 24.03 -9.35
CA ASP A 476 -32.38 23.58 -8.27
C ASP A 476 -31.33 22.59 -8.80
N GLU A 477 -30.12 22.71 -8.31
CA GLU A 477 -29.05 21.77 -8.55
C GLU A 477 -28.92 20.84 -7.33
N VAL A 478 -29.11 19.55 -7.55
CA VAL A 478 -28.96 18.51 -6.52
C VAL A 478 -27.73 17.71 -6.84
N SER A 479 -26.75 17.75 -5.95
CA SER A 479 -25.52 16.98 -6.11
C SER A 479 -25.44 15.88 -5.07
N VAL A 480 -24.91 14.71 -5.47
CA VAL A 480 -24.39 13.68 -4.57
C VAL A 480 -22.87 13.76 -4.63
N VAL A 481 -22.25 13.95 -3.48
CA VAL A 481 -20.80 14.06 -3.31
C VAL A 481 -20.32 12.89 -2.48
N GLN A 482 -19.25 12.25 -2.94
CA GLN A 482 -18.55 11.21 -2.19
C GLN A 482 -17.40 11.83 -1.41
N SER A 483 -17.40 11.66 -0.10
CA SER A 483 -16.31 12.20 0.73
C SER A 483 -16.09 11.36 1.98
N GLY A 484 -14.84 11.14 2.33
CA GLY A 484 -14.42 10.51 3.58
C GLY A 484 -14.56 11.44 4.81
N GLU A 485 -13.96 11.01 5.92
CA GLU A 485 -14.01 11.73 7.20
C GLU A 485 -13.40 13.13 7.12
N ASP A 486 -12.34 13.32 6.34
CA ASP A 486 -11.67 14.61 6.14
C ASP A 486 -12.48 15.62 5.31
N LYS A 487 -13.70 15.25 4.87
CA LYS A 487 -14.59 16.06 4.03
C LYS A 487 -13.97 16.50 2.70
N ILE A 488 -12.94 15.83 2.26
CA ILE A 488 -12.38 16.03 0.93
C ILE A 488 -13.36 15.41 -0.08
N GLU A 489 -13.74 16.21 -1.06
CA GLU A 489 -14.60 15.77 -2.16
C GLU A 489 -13.79 14.87 -3.09
N LEU A 490 -14.15 13.59 -3.11
CA LEU A 490 -13.52 12.58 -3.96
C LEU A 490 -14.22 12.43 -5.31
N GLY A 491 -15.46 12.83 -5.39
CA GLY A 491 -16.27 12.83 -6.61
C GLY A 491 -17.62 13.49 -6.40
N ARG A 492 -18.21 13.95 -7.50
CA ARG A 492 -19.52 14.64 -7.51
C ARG A 492 -20.31 14.27 -8.75
N THR A 493 -21.58 14.01 -8.56
CA THR A 493 -22.55 13.97 -9.64
C THR A 493 -23.65 14.99 -9.37
N THR A 494 -24.12 15.70 -10.40
CA THR A 494 -25.09 16.79 -10.26
C THR A 494 -26.26 16.59 -11.21
N TYR A 495 -27.47 16.78 -10.67
CA TYR A 495 -28.74 16.73 -11.39
C TYR A 495 -29.42 18.09 -11.32
N LYS A 496 -29.88 18.60 -12.47
CA LYS A 496 -30.68 19.84 -12.54
C LYS A 496 -32.16 19.48 -12.55
N VAL A 497 -32.89 19.97 -11.56
CA VAL A 497 -34.33 19.74 -11.46
C VAL A 497 -35.04 20.57 -12.55
N GLU A 498 -35.79 19.86 -13.42
CA GLU A 498 -36.55 20.46 -14.52
C GLU A 498 -37.79 21.26 -14.06
#